data_bef06fa8e7ba97d58271ffc83c80011b
#
_entry.id   bef06fa8e7ba97d58271ffc83c80011b
#
_cell.length_a   1.000
_cell.length_b   1.000
_cell.length_c   1.000
_cell.angle_alpha   90.00
_cell.angle_beta   90.00
_cell.angle_gamma   90.00
#
_symmetry.space_group_name_H-M   'P 1'
#
loop_
_entity.id
_entity.type
_entity.pdbx_description
1 polymer ?
#
loop_
_entity_poly.entity_id
_entity_poly.type
_entity_poly.pdbx_seq_one_letter_code
_entity_poly.pdbx_strand_id
1 'polypeptide(L)'
;MQDVPVDPPQRVLIGSRAELEAALLLLISRARRQLRVAAADLSVLSLGSLQPVTAMRAMLLARPGNRIHLLVDDMAWLDTRAPRLRSLQQDFAHALRIRCADAQDPVGHDVVAIGDDLDALRLQPTVGVVGEMWCHNGTFAQPLVTEFDRRWEHASHDQSSQPLGL
;
A
#
# COMPACT_ATOMS: atom_id res chain seq x y z
N MET A 1 -10.18 25.06 24.27
CA MET A 1 -9.42 24.30 23.28
C MET A 1 -8.77 23.12 23.97
N GLN A 2 -9.33 21.94 23.84
CA GLN A 2 -8.67 20.74 24.38
C GLN A 2 -7.61 20.33 23.36
N ASP A 3 -6.34 20.43 23.73
CA ASP A 3 -5.27 19.79 23.00
C ASP A 3 -5.53 18.30 23.02
N VAL A 4 -5.97 17.75 21.87
CA VAL A 4 -5.96 16.31 21.67
C VAL A 4 -4.48 15.91 21.71
N PRO A 5 -4.06 15.04 22.64
CA PRO A 5 -2.68 14.63 22.67
C PRO A 5 -2.34 13.97 21.34
N VAL A 6 -1.49 14.65 20.57
CA VAL A 6 -0.91 14.07 19.38
C VAL A 6 0.13 13.07 19.89
N ASP A 7 -0.10 11.79 19.64
CA ASP A 7 0.87 10.76 20.01
C ASP A 7 2.23 11.11 19.36
N PRO A 8 3.33 10.97 20.10
CA PRO A 8 4.65 11.27 19.58
C PRO A 8 4.99 10.33 18.41
N PRO A 9 5.82 10.77 17.44
CA PRO A 9 6.31 9.90 16.38
C PRO A 9 7.00 8.66 16.94
N GLN A 10 6.65 7.49 16.41
CA GLN A 10 7.24 6.21 16.80
C GLN A 10 7.90 5.56 15.61
N ARG A 11 9.13 5.10 15.79
CA ARG A 11 9.91 4.41 14.79
C ARG A 11 10.01 2.93 15.11
N VAL A 12 9.73 2.09 14.12
CA VAL A 12 9.88 0.63 14.19
C VAL A 12 10.93 0.22 13.15
N LEU A 13 11.99 -0.44 13.60
CA LEU A 13 12.99 -1.02 12.70
C LEU A 13 12.53 -2.37 12.18
N ILE A 14 12.74 -2.62 10.89
CA ILE A 14 12.37 -3.85 10.22
C ILE A 14 13.65 -4.54 9.77
N GLY A 15 13.91 -5.73 10.29
CA GLY A 15 15.10 -6.53 9.99
C GLY A 15 14.80 -7.97 9.66
N SER A 16 13.53 -8.35 9.59
CA SER A 16 13.09 -9.70 9.25
C SER A 16 11.74 -9.68 8.54
N ARG A 17 11.40 -10.79 7.90
CA ARG A 17 10.10 -10.96 7.24
C ARG A 17 8.95 -10.92 8.25
N ALA A 18 9.11 -11.53 9.41
CA ALA A 18 8.09 -11.49 10.46
C ALA A 18 7.84 -10.07 10.97
N GLU A 19 8.90 -9.28 11.13
CA GLU A 19 8.78 -7.86 11.51
C GLU A 19 8.11 -7.05 10.42
N LEU A 20 8.40 -7.32 9.14
CA LEU A 20 7.75 -6.66 8.01
C LEU A 20 6.26 -6.97 7.98
N GLU A 21 5.88 -8.22 8.12
CA GLU A 21 4.48 -8.65 8.14
C GLU A 21 3.71 -7.98 9.29
N ALA A 22 4.30 -7.95 10.48
CA ALA A 22 3.72 -7.28 11.65
C ALA A 22 3.58 -5.78 11.44
N ALA A 23 4.60 -5.12 10.88
CA ALA A 23 4.57 -3.69 10.61
C ALA A 23 3.51 -3.32 9.56
N LEU A 24 3.39 -4.11 8.49
CA LEU A 24 2.39 -3.90 7.46
C LEU A 24 0.97 -4.05 8.01
N LEU A 25 0.71 -5.09 8.80
CA LEU A 25 -0.60 -5.29 9.43
C LEU A 25 -0.94 -4.15 10.37
N LEU A 26 0.03 -3.68 11.15
CA LEU A 26 -0.16 -2.52 12.03
C LEU A 26 -0.53 -1.28 11.22
N LEU A 27 0.20 -1.00 10.15
CA LEU A 27 -0.05 0.14 9.28
C LEU A 27 -1.45 0.09 8.66
N ILE A 28 -1.86 -1.05 8.12
CA ILE A 28 -3.18 -1.23 7.53
C ILE A 28 -4.28 -1.06 8.59
N SER A 29 -4.10 -1.64 9.79
CA SER A 29 -5.08 -1.56 10.86
C SER A 29 -5.26 -0.15 11.40
N ARG A 30 -4.23 0.70 11.30
CA ARG A 30 -4.27 2.10 11.71
C ARG A 30 -4.85 3.03 10.65
N ALA A 31 -4.78 2.65 9.38
CA ALA A 31 -5.28 3.46 8.27
C ALA A 31 -6.81 3.64 8.37
N ARG A 32 -7.26 4.89 8.36
CA ARG A 32 -8.67 5.29 8.54
C ARG A 32 -9.31 5.86 7.30
N ARG A 33 -8.53 6.33 6.32
CA ARG A 33 -9.02 7.01 5.12
C ARG A 33 -8.40 6.49 3.86
N GLN A 34 -7.08 6.41 3.83
CA GLN A 34 -6.33 6.08 2.63
C GLN A 34 -5.16 5.17 2.95
N LEU A 35 -4.99 4.14 2.13
CA LEU A 35 -3.80 3.31 2.09
C LEU A 35 -3.18 3.42 0.70
N ARG A 36 -1.88 3.73 0.64
CA ARG A 36 -1.09 3.75 -0.59
C ARG A 36 0.02 2.71 -0.46
N VAL A 37 0.17 1.85 -1.44
CA VAL A 37 1.26 0.86 -1.48
C VAL A 37 1.89 0.87 -2.86
N ALA A 38 3.20 0.96 -2.91
CA ALA A 38 3.98 0.87 -4.14
C ALA A 38 5.10 -0.16 -4.00
N ALA A 39 5.18 -1.08 -4.95
CA ALA A 39 6.25 -2.05 -5.10
C ALA A 39 6.25 -2.57 -6.55
N ALA A 40 7.39 -3.04 -7.06
CA ALA A 40 7.48 -3.61 -8.39
C ALA A 40 6.48 -4.77 -8.56
N ASP A 41 6.44 -5.66 -7.60
CA ASP A 41 5.31 -6.55 -7.35
C ASP A 41 5.01 -6.58 -5.84
N LEU A 42 3.82 -6.99 -5.47
CA LEU A 42 3.37 -6.95 -4.08
C LEU A 42 3.77 -8.20 -3.27
N SER A 43 4.52 -9.10 -3.87
CA SER A 43 4.96 -10.34 -3.22
C SER A 43 5.91 -10.08 -2.05
N VAL A 44 6.77 -9.07 -2.18
CA VAL A 44 7.71 -8.68 -1.12
C VAL A 44 7.00 -8.32 0.19
N LEU A 45 5.81 -7.75 0.09
CA LEU A 45 4.96 -7.39 1.23
C LEU A 45 3.98 -8.51 1.62
N SER A 46 3.95 -9.62 0.88
CA SER A 46 2.93 -10.67 1.03
C SER A 46 1.50 -10.12 1.04
N LEU A 47 1.25 -9.07 0.26
CA LEU A 47 -0.01 -8.32 0.32
C LEU A 47 -1.23 -9.12 -0.13
N GLY A 48 -1.02 -10.15 -0.95
CA GLY A 48 -2.06 -11.08 -1.38
C GLY A 48 -2.40 -12.17 -0.37
N SER A 49 -1.72 -12.26 0.77
CA SER A 49 -1.99 -13.27 1.78
C SER A 49 -3.23 -12.94 2.61
N LEU A 50 -3.72 -13.93 3.35
CA LEU A 50 -5.01 -13.85 4.05
C LEU A 50 -5.09 -12.67 5.03
N GLN A 51 -4.07 -12.47 5.86
CA GLN A 51 -4.11 -11.44 6.91
C GLN A 51 -4.15 -10.02 6.36
N PRO A 52 -3.24 -9.60 5.44
CA PRO A 52 -3.34 -8.27 4.84
C PRO A 52 -4.64 -8.04 4.08
N VAL A 53 -5.10 -9.02 3.32
CA VAL A 53 -6.37 -8.92 2.58
C VAL A 53 -7.56 -8.74 3.53
N THR A 54 -7.59 -9.48 4.63
CA THR A 54 -8.62 -9.33 5.68
C THR A 54 -8.58 -7.94 6.31
N ALA A 55 -7.39 -7.43 6.61
CA ALA A 55 -7.21 -6.09 7.19
C ALA A 55 -7.64 -4.99 6.20
N MET A 56 -7.29 -5.12 4.92
CA MET A 56 -7.73 -4.19 3.88
C MET A 56 -9.25 -4.21 3.70
N ARG A 57 -9.86 -5.37 3.72
CA ARG A 57 -11.32 -5.51 3.66
C ARG A 57 -11.99 -4.79 4.83
N ALA A 58 -11.49 -4.98 6.04
CA ALA A 58 -11.99 -4.30 7.24
C ALA A 58 -11.89 -2.78 7.11
N MET A 59 -10.79 -2.27 6.58
CA MET A 59 -10.60 -0.84 6.30
C MET A 59 -11.65 -0.32 5.30
N LEU A 60 -11.88 -1.04 4.20
CA LEU A 60 -12.83 -0.64 3.17
C LEU A 60 -14.28 -0.69 3.67
N LEU A 61 -14.61 -1.65 4.52
CA LEU A 61 -15.94 -1.77 5.12
C LEU A 61 -16.22 -0.72 6.19
N ALA A 62 -15.18 -0.17 6.80
CA ALA A 62 -15.33 0.77 7.93
C ALA A 62 -16.03 2.08 7.51
N ARG A 63 -15.76 2.58 6.31
CA ARG A 63 -16.38 3.81 5.78
C ARG A 63 -16.45 3.79 4.25
N PRO A 64 -17.55 4.27 3.63
CA PRO A 64 -17.68 4.30 2.17
C PRO A 64 -16.65 5.16 1.44
N GLY A 65 -16.07 6.16 2.12
CA GLY A 65 -15.06 7.05 1.54
C GLY A 65 -13.64 6.52 1.57
N ASN A 66 -13.39 5.40 2.24
CA ASN A 66 -12.04 4.85 2.36
C ASN A 66 -11.53 4.34 1.01
N ARG A 67 -10.23 4.51 0.77
CA ARG A 67 -9.57 4.20 -0.51
C ARG A 67 -8.27 3.45 -0.28
N ILE A 68 -8.01 2.48 -1.18
CA ILE A 68 -6.73 1.79 -1.27
C ILE A 68 -6.22 1.93 -2.70
N HIS A 69 -4.99 2.42 -2.83
CA HIS A 69 -4.29 2.57 -4.10
C HIS A 69 -3.03 1.72 -4.10
N LEU A 70 -2.94 0.80 -5.04
CA LEU A 70 -1.79 -0.07 -5.23
C LEU A 70 -1.11 0.26 -6.55
N LEU A 71 0.18 0.56 -6.51
CA LEU A 71 1.00 0.89 -7.67
C LEU A 71 2.06 -0.19 -7.86
N VAL A 72 2.07 -0.82 -9.03
CA VAL A 72 2.96 -1.94 -9.36
C VAL A 72 3.65 -1.72 -10.71
N ASP A 73 4.75 -2.41 -10.94
CA ASP A 73 5.39 -2.44 -12.27
C ASP A 73 4.87 -3.62 -13.11
N ASP A 74 4.52 -4.72 -12.46
CA ASP A 74 4.09 -5.95 -13.12
C ASP A 74 2.75 -6.44 -12.55
N MET A 75 1.75 -6.51 -13.42
CA MET A 75 0.41 -7.02 -13.09
C MET A 75 0.33 -8.55 -13.10
N ALA A 76 1.28 -9.24 -13.74
CA ALA A 76 1.22 -10.69 -13.89
C ALA A 76 1.19 -11.44 -12.56
N TRP A 77 1.94 -10.94 -11.56
CA TRP A 77 1.92 -11.51 -10.21
C TRP A 77 0.51 -11.48 -9.61
N LEU A 78 -0.19 -10.36 -9.77
CA LEU A 78 -1.53 -10.19 -9.24
C LEU A 78 -2.49 -11.24 -9.82
N ASP A 79 -2.43 -11.45 -11.13
CA ASP A 79 -3.33 -12.37 -11.83
C ASP A 79 -3.04 -13.84 -11.50
N THR A 80 -1.77 -14.17 -11.29
CA THR A 80 -1.34 -15.56 -11.11
C THR A 80 -1.15 -15.99 -9.67
N ARG A 81 -0.82 -15.07 -8.77
CA ARG A 81 -0.37 -15.38 -7.41
C ARG A 81 -1.20 -14.73 -6.29
N ALA A 82 -2.13 -13.86 -6.62
CA ALA A 82 -2.88 -13.10 -5.62
C ALA A 82 -4.41 -13.16 -5.83
N PRO A 83 -5.02 -14.36 -5.86
CA PRO A 83 -6.45 -14.48 -6.12
C PRO A 83 -7.32 -13.79 -5.04
N ARG A 84 -6.89 -13.79 -3.79
CA ARG A 84 -7.61 -13.10 -2.70
C ARG A 84 -7.62 -11.59 -2.91
N LEU A 85 -6.51 -11.02 -3.36
CA LEU A 85 -6.40 -9.59 -3.63
C LEU A 85 -7.24 -9.20 -4.86
N ARG A 86 -7.25 -10.03 -5.90
CA ARG A 86 -8.13 -9.84 -7.06
C ARG A 86 -9.60 -9.88 -6.66
N SER A 87 -9.98 -10.83 -5.82
CA SER A 87 -11.34 -10.94 -5.31
C SER A 87 -11.74 -9.70 -4.51
N LEU A 88 -10.84 -9.21 -3.67
CA LEU A 88 -11.06 -7.97 -2.91
C LEU A 88 -11.25 -6.77 -3.85
N GLN A 89 -10.43 -6.65 -4.89
CA GLN A 89 -10.57 -5.60 -5.89
C GLN A 89 -11.91 -5.65 -6.61
N GLN A 90 -12.38 -6.84 -6.96
CA GLN A 90 -13.70 -7.02 -7.61
C GLN A 90 -14.83 -6.60 -6.68
N ASP A 91 -14.75 -6.96 -5.40
CA ASP A 91 -15.75 -6.61 -4.41
C ASP A 91 -15.80 -5.11 -4.11
N PHE A 92 -14.66 -4.42 -4.26
CA PHE A 92 -14.51 -2.99 -3.93
C PHE A 92 -13.91 -2.19 -5.11
N ALA A 93 -14.40 -2.41 -6.31
CA ALA A 93 -13.82 -1.86 -7.55
C ALA A 93 -13.71 -0.32 -7.55
N HIS A 94 -14.57 0.37 -6.81
CA HIS A 94 -14.51 1.85 -6.73
C HIS A 94 -13.53 2.33 -5.65
N ALA A 95 -13.23 1.51 -4.67
CA ALA A 95 -12.45 1.90 -3.49
C ALA A 95 -11.02 1.35 -3.52
N LEU A 96 -10.82 0.16 -4.07
CA LEU A 96 -9.50 -0.43 -4.26
C LEU A 96 -9.13 -0.37 -5.74
N ARG A 97 -8.10 0.42 -6.05
CA ARG A 97 -7.60 0.60 -7.41
C ARG A 97 -6.16 0.14 -7.51
N ILE A 98 -5.85 -0.54 -8.60
CA ILE A 98 -4.50 -0.99 -8.91
C ILE A 98 -4.09 -0.38 -10.25
N ARG A 99 -2.92 0.23 -10.30
CA ARG A 99 -2.35 0.82 -11.52
C ARG A 99 -0.96 0.29 -11.77
N CYS A 100 -0.61 0.18 -13.04
CA CYS A 100 0.74 -0.14 -13.48
C CYS A 100 1.52 1.16 -13.70
N ALA A 101 2.70 1.27 -13.08
CA ALA A 101 3.55 2.43 -13.24
C ALA A 101 3.99 2.60 -14.70
N ASP A 102 4.25 3.83 -15.11
CA ASP A 102 4.79 4.13 -16.43
C ASP A 102 6.15 3.42 -16.60
N ALA A 103 6.38 2.79 -17.75
CA ALA A 103 7.62 2.09 -18.04
C ALA A 103 8.85 3.01 -18.02
N GLN A 104 8.66 4.32 -18.22
CA GLN A 104 9.72 5.32 -18.13
C GLN A 104 9.99 5.77 -16.69
N ASP A 105 9.11 5.46 -15.76
CA ASP A 105 9.21 5.86 -14.35
C ASP A 105 8.70 4.71 -13.46
N PRO A 106 9.38 3.55 -13.48
CA PRO A 106 8.94 2.38 -12.71
C PRO A 106 9.12 2.60 -11.20
N VAL A 107 8.36 1.83 -10.42
CA VAL A 107 8.57 1.75 -8.97
C VAL A 107 9.95 1.18 -8.65
N GLY A 108 10.37 0.17 -9.42
CA GLY A 108 11.71 -0.42 -9.30
C GLY A 108 11.91 -1.11 -7.96
N HIS A 109 12.99 -0.75 -7.29
CA HIS A 109 13.34 -1.33 -5.99
C HIS A 109 12.68 -0.64 -4.80
N ASP A 110 11.96 0.46 -5.01
CA ASP A 110 11.24 1.13 -3.94
C ASP A 110 10.09 0.27 -3.45
N VAL A 111 9.97 0.16 -2.13
CA VAL A 111 8.84 -0.49 -1.47
C VAL A 111 8.35 0.44 -0.38
N VAL A 112 7.15 0.96 -0.54
CA VAL A 112 6.54 1.87 0.42
C VAL A 112 5.08 1.49 0.67
N ALA A 113 4.65 1.70 1.91
CA ALA A 113 3.24 1.65 2.29
C ALA A 113 2.95 2.86 3.18
N ILE A 114 1.86 3.57 2.89
CA ILE A 114 1.54 4.83 3.57
C ILE A 114 0.08 4.80 4.00
N GLY A 115 -0.16 5.03 5.28
CA GLY A 115 -1.50 5.13 5.86
C GLY A 115 -1.81 6.56 6.29
N ASP A 116 -2.87 7.14 5.76
CA ASP A 116 -3.44 8.45 6.16
C ASP A 116 -2.43 9.61 6.16
N ASP A 117 -1.41 9.57 5.33
CA ASP A 117 -0.35 10.59 5.27
C ASP A 117 0.42 10.78 6.59
N LEU A 118 0.26 9.87 7.53
CA LEU A 118 0.84 9.93 8.89
C LEU A 118 1.75 8.75 9.21
N ASP A 119 1.37 7.55 8.80
CA ASP A 119 2.12 6.34 9.04
C ASP A 119 2.75 5.88 7.73
N ALA A 120 4.03 5.57 7.74
CA ALA A 120 4.70 5.13 6.52
C ALA A 120 5.75 4.06 6.81
N LEU A 121 5.79 3.07 5.94
CA LEU A 121 6.77 2.00 5.92
C LEU A 121 7.58 2.13 4.64
N ARG A 122 8.90 2.02 4.76
CA ARG A 122 9.79 2.01 3.61
C ARG A 122 10.85 0.93 3.79
N LEU A 123 10.99 0.07 2.79
CA LEU A 123 12.10 -0.88 2.73
C LEU A 123 13.28 -0.28 1.97
N GLN A 124 14.48 -0.62 2.39
CA GLN A 124 15.69 -0.27 1.70
C GLN A 124 16.02 -1.32 0.63
N PRO A 125 16.53 -0.91 -0.54
CA PRO A 125 16.90 -1.83 -1.61
C PRO A 125 18.23 -2.52 -1.28
N THR A 126 18.23 -3.38 -0.28
CA THR A 126 19.41 -4.15 0.18
C THR A 126 19.13 -5.64 0.10
N VAL A 127 20.17 -6.43 0.25
CA VAL A 127 20.03 -7.89 0.37
C VAL A 127 19.30 -8.21 1.68
N GLY A 128 18.09 -8.75 1.57
CA GLY A 128 17.24 -9.08 2.71
C GLY A 128 16.11 -8.07 2.96
N VAL A 129 15.40 -8.28 4.05
CA VAL A 129 14.28 -7.43 4.46
C VAL A 129 14.78 -6.43 5.49
N VAL A 130 15.10 -5.22 5.05
CA VAL A 130 15.57 -4.12 5.92
C VAL A 130 14.78 -2.88 5.61
N GLY A 131 14.26 -2.23 6.65
CA GLY A 131 13.51 -0.99 6.47
C GLY A 131 13.11 -0.37 7.79
N GLU A 132 12.20 0.56 7.72
CA GLU A 132 11.65 1.25 8.86
C GLU A 132 10.18 1.61 8.64
N MET A 133 9.46 1.67 9.74
CA MET A 133 8.10 2.21 9.76
C MET A 133 8.05 3.35 10.78
N TRP A 134 7.42 4.43 10.40
CA TRP A 134 7.09 5.53 11.29
C TRP A 134 5.59 5.63 11.47
N CYS A 135 5.18 5.74 12.72
CA CYS A 135 3.81 6.06 13.10
C CYS A 135 3.74 7.51 13.58
N HIS A 136 2.66 8.20 13.26
CA HIS A 136 2.43 9.61 13.64
C HIS A 136 3.54 10.57 13.18
N ASN A 137 4.13 10.31 12.02
CA ASN A 137 5.19 11.15 11.49
C ASN A 137 4.85 11.65 10.08
N GLY A 138 4.05 12.71 10.00
CA GLY A 138 3.68 13.33 8.72
C GLY A 138 4.88 13.89 7.96
N THR A 139 5.93 14.33 8.67
CA THR A 139 7.17 14.84 8.04
C THR A 139 7.90 13.71 7.29
N PHE A 140 7.93 12.51 7.85
CA PHE A 140 8.49 11.35 7.16
C PHE A 140 7.59 10.88 6.01
N ALA A 141 6.28 10.85 6.22
CA ALA A 141 5.32 10.34 5.24
C ALA A 141 5.14 11.26 4.03
N GLN A 142 5.18 12.58 4.21
CA GLN A 142 4.84 13.55 3.17
C GLN A 142 5.64 13.43 1.88
N PRO A 143 6.98 13.29 1.88
CA PRO A 143 7.74 13.09 0.64
C PRO A 143 7.36 11.80 -0.08
N LEU A 144 7.03 10.74 0.67
CA LEU A 144 6.59 9.46 0.11
C LEU A 144 5.22 9.56 -0.53
N VAL A 145 4.30 10.29 0.09
CA VAL A 145 2.97 10.60 -0.49
C VAL A 145 3.12 11.37 -1.79
N THR A 146 3.91 12.43 -1.80
CA THR A 146 4.14 13.27 -2.98
C THR A 146 4.68 12.45 -4.15
N GLU A 147 5.67 11.61 -3.90
CA GLU A 147 6.27 10.75 -4.91
C GLU A 147 5.29 9.68 -5.40
N PHE A 148 4.52 9.08 -4.49
CA PHE A 148 3.49 8.11 -4.86
C PHE A 148 2.43 8.75 -5.77
N ASP A 149 1.89 9.89 -5.37
CA ASP A 149 0.83 10.57 -6.11
C ASP A 149 1.31 11.03 -7.49
N ARG A 150 2.56 11.48 -7.61
CA ARG A 150 3.18 11.82 -8.89
C ARG A 150 3.21 10.61 -9.84
N ARG A 151 3.67 9.47 -9.38
CA ARG A 151 3.70 8.23 -10.18
C ARG A 151 2.29 7.71 -10.48
N TRP A 152 1.39 7.84 -9.53
CA TRP A 152 0.01 7.41 -9.67
C TRP A 152 -0.73 8.13 -10.80
N GLU A 153 -0.52 9.42 -10.92
CA GLU A 153 -1.16 10.22 -11.99
C GLU A 153 -0.68 9.81 -13.39
N HIS A 154 0.56 9.39 -13.52
CA HIS A 154 1.13 8.94 -14.80
C HIS A 154 0.95 7.44 -15.07
N ALA A 155 0.45 6.68 -14.09
CA ALA A 155 0.26 5.25 -14.20
C ALA A 155 -0.95 4.90 -15.06
N SER A 156 -0.88 3.77 -15.76
CA SER A 156 -1.99 3.26 -16.54
C SER A 156 -2.98 2.50 -15.67
N HIS A 157 -4.26 2.63 -16.00
CA HIS A 157 -5.31 1.86 -15.34
C HIS A 157 -5.16 0.37 -15.62
N ASP A 158 -5.56 -0.46 -14.65
CA ASP A 158 -5.69 -1.89 -14.84
C ASP A 158 -6.75 -2.19 -15.92
N GLN A 159 -6.31 -2.71 -17.06
CA GLN A 159 -7.19 -3.04 -18.16
C GLN A 159 -8.06 -4.26 -17.90
N SER A 160 -7.76 -5.06 -16.87
CA SER A 160 -8.55 -6.25 -16.54
C SER A 160 -9.93 -5.95 -15.96
N SER A 161 -10.19 -4.71 -15.60
CA SER A 161 -11.52 -4.26 -15.16
C SER A 161 -12.40 -3.70 -16.28
N GLN A 162 -11.91 -3.68 -17.52
CA GLN A 162 -12.79 -3.38 -18.65
C GLN A 162 -13.66 -4.60 -18.95
N PRO A 163 -15.01 -4.46 -18.89
CA PRO A 163 -15.84 -5.50 -19.45
C PRO A 163 -15.41 -5.72 -20.90
N LEU A 164 -15.24 -6.98 -21.29
CA LEU A 164 -15.05 -7.35 -22.69
C LEU A 164 -16.26 -6.78 -23.45
N GLY A 165 -16.10 -5.56 -23.93
CA GLY A 165 -17.06 -4.95 -24.83
C GLY A 165 -17.06 -5.74 -26.14
N LEU A 166 -18.17 -6.34 -26.40
CA LEU A 166 -18.45 -6.82 -27.75
C LEU A 166 -18.53 -5.65 -28.71
#